data_a8e42a7b5067770af8881d2e21de2b17
#
_entry.id   a8e42a7b5067770af8881d2e21de2b17
#
_cell.length_a   1.000
_cell.length_b   1.000
_cell.length_c   1.000
_cell.angle_alpha   90.00
_cell.angle_beta   90.00
_cell.angle_gamma   90.00
#
_symmetry.space_group_name_H-M   'P 1'
#
loop_
_entity.id
_entity.type
_entity.pdbx_description
1 polymer ?
#
loop_
_entity_poly.entity_id
_entity_poly.type
_entity_poly.pdbx_seq_one_letter_code
_entity_poly.pdbx_strand_id
1 'polypeptide(L)'
;LSIRRQRQMCIRDSMYSEPAQPKPEGAALRAIDEADVIIFGPGSLYTSIIPNLLTDKIASHVRASKANKIYIANVMTQPGETTGYTLSDHVEALIAHGGEGIVDTVLANDGPLPIQMVEQYSAVGSEPVVLDTKKLQAKGIRTIRATLISPKKPAVHDPERLGKVIMDIVHAMQSDTEPHILEYYLQRDDH
;
A
#
# COMPACT_ATOMS: atom_id res chain seq x y z
N LEU A 1 -11.05 -15.73 12.91
CA LEU A 1 -11.19 -14.26 13.00
C LEU A 1 -12.54 -13.86 12.41
N SER A 2 -13.47 -13.40 13.25
CA SER A 2 -14.75 -12.86 12.79
C SER A 2 -14.58 -11.37 12.53
N ILE A 3 -14.64 -10.98 11.26
CA ILE A 3 -14.65 -9.56 10.88
C ILE A 3 -16.11 -9.16 10.71
N ARG A 4 -16.66 -8.37 11.64
CA ARG A 4 -18.00 -7.80 11.49
C ARG A 4 -17.96 -6.71 10.41
N ARG A 5 -18.66 -6.94 9.31
CA ARG A 5 -18.93 -5.91 8.30
C ARG A 5 -20.02 -4.97 8.84
N GLN A 6 -19.69 -3.74 9.06
CA GLN A 6 -20.71 -2.72 9.29
C GLN A 6 -21.45 -2.47 7.96
N ARG A 7 -22.74 -2.86 7.92
CA ARG A 7 -23.63 -2.58 6.79
C ARG A 7 -24.13 -1.15 6.93
N GLN A 8 -23.41 -0.19 6.36
CA GLN A 8 -23.99 1.12 6.00
C GLN A 8 -23.15 1.72 4.87
N MET A 9 -23.76 2.52 4.01
CA MET A 9 -23.14 3.30 2.93
C MET A 9 -22.25 4.41 3.51
N CYS A 10 -21.34 4.05 4.41
CA CYS A 10 -20.37 4.94 5.00
C CYS A 10 -18.98 4.46 4.59
N ILE A 11 -18.14 5.39 4.19
CA ILE A 11 -16.72 5.20 4.06
C ILE A 11 -16.24 4.53 5.35
N ARG A 12 -15.51 3.42 5.24
CA ARG A 12 -14.92 2.78 6.42
C ARG A 12 -13.75 3.65 6.88
N ASP A 13 -13.84 4.16 8.07
CA ASP A 13 -12.82 4.98 8.71
C ASP A 13 -12.03 4.21 9.78
N SER A 14 -12.55 3.07 10.21
CA SER A 14 -11.93 2.27 11.28
C SER A 14 -12.21 0.78 11.15
N MET A 15 -11.29 -0.02 11.68
CA MET A 15 -11.38 -1.47 11.77
C MET A 15 -11.05 -1.93 13.18
N TYR A 16 -11.72 -2.97 13.63
CA TYR A 16 -11.42 -3.66 14.88
C TYR A 16 -11.57 -5.17 14.72
N SER A 17 -10.87 -5.92 15.54
CA SER A 17 -10.91 -7.38 15.54
C SER A 17 -11.69 -7.92 16.73
N GLU A 18 -12.30 -9.11 16.60
CA GLU A 18 -12.84 -9.88 17.71
C GLU A 18 -12.23 -11.30 17.67
N PRO A 19 -11.51 -11.73 18.72
CA PRO A 19 -11.21 -10.96 19.93
C PRO A 19 -10.38 -9.70 19.66
N ALA A 20 -10.53 -8.71 20.55
CA ALA A 20 -9.69 -7.51 20.51
C ALA A 20 -8.25 -7.92 20.75
N GLN A 21 -7.29 -7.68 19.94
CA GLN A 21 -5.87 -8.08 20.03
C GLN A 21 -5.65 -9.60 19.90
N PRO A 22 -5.91 -10.21 18.74
CA PRO A 22 -5.53 -11.59 18.49
C PRO A 22 -4.02 -11.75 18.64
N LYS A 23 -3.59 -12.85 19.25
CA LYS A 23 -2.15 -13.12 19.45
C LYS A 23 -1.49 -13.47 18.12
N PRO A 24 -0.31 -12.88 17.83
CA PRO A 24 0.46 -13.24 16.63
C PRO A 24 1.11 -14.62 16.79
N GLU A 25 1.35 -15.29 15.68
CA GLU A 25 2.29 -16.38 15.63
C GLU A 25 3.70 -15.87 15.94
N GLY A 26 4.44 -16.55 16.83
CA GLY A 26 5.79 -16.14 17.18
C GLY A 26 6.75 -16.11 15.98
N ALA A 27 6.51 -16.96 14.97
CA ALA A 27 7.27 -16.95 13.72
C ALA A 27 7.05 -15.65 12.93
N ALA A 28 5.85 -15.07 12.97
CA ALA A 28 5.55 -13.82 12.28
C ALA A 28 6.32 -12.64 12.88
N LEU A 29 6.39 -12.54 14.22
CA LEU A 29 7.18 -11.48 14.87
C LEU A 29 8.67 -11.59 14.53
N ARG A 30 9.23 -12.81 14.59
CA ARG A 30 10.64 -13.02 14.19
C ARG A 30 10.89 -12.63 12.73
N ALA A 31 10.00 -13.03 11.83
CA ALA A 31 10.13 -12.67 10.41
C ALA A 31 10.11 -11.15 10.18
N ILE A 32 9.30 -10.41 10.96
CA ILE A 32 9.28 -8.93 10.91
C ILE A 32 10.59 -8.34 11.44
N ASP A 33 11.12 -8.89 12.55
CA ASP A 33 12.33 -8.39 13.18
C ASP A 33 13.58 -8.65 12.32
N GLU A 34 13.59 -9.75 11.56
CA GLU A 34 14.69 -10.20 10.70
C GLU A 34 14.57 -9.71 9.25
N ALA A 35 13.49 -9.04 8.89
CA ALA A 35 13.25 -8.60 7.51
C ALA A 35 14.16 -7.44 7.10
N ASP A 36 14.63 -7.46 5.85
CA ASP A 36 15.26 -6.31 5.18
C ASP A 36 14.21 -5.37 4.58
N VAL A 37 13.08 -5.94 4.15
CA VAL A 37 11.96 -5.20 3.56
C VAL A 37 10.64 -5.79 4.05
N ILE A 38 9.71 -4.91 4.41
CA ILE A 38 8.33 -5.26 4.76
C ILE A 38 7.39 -4.67 3.72
N ILE A 39 6.55 -5.52 3.12
CA ILE A 39 5.66 -5.10 2.04
C ILE A 39 4.21 -5.22 2.51
N PHE A 40 3.45 -4.11 2.38
CA PHE A 40 2.02 -4.07 2.59
C PHE A 40 1.29 -4.18 1.26
N GLY A 41 0.60 -5.29 1.02
CA GLY A 41 -0.16 -5.54 -0.21
C GLY A 41 0.61 -6.29 -1.29
N PRO A 42 0.09 -6.28 -2.54
CA PRO A 42 -1.18 -5.64 -2.93
C PRO A 42 -2.40 -6.32 -2.31
N GLY A 43 -3.43 -5.55 -2.04
CA GLY A 43 -4.68 -6.05 -1.45
C GLY A 43 -5.62 -4.94 -1.01
N SER A 44 -6.86 -5.32 -0.66
CA SER A 44 -7.83 -4.37 -0.11
C SER A 44 -7.34 -3.78 1.19
N LEU A 45 -7.41 -2.46 1.32
CA LEU A 45 -6.87 -1.72 2.46
C LEU A 45 -7.45 -2.23 3.79
N TYR A 46 -8.78 -2.23 3.90
CA TYR A 46 -9.48 -2.55 5.15
C TYR A 46 -9.75 -4.05 5.35
N THR A 47 -9.77 -4.86 4.29
CA THR A 47 -10.09 -6.28 4.43
C THR A 47 -8.87 -7.20 4.33
N SER A 48 -7.75 -6.73 3.80
CA SER A 48 -6.56 -7.56 3.61
C SER A 48 -5.31 -7.02 4.30
N ILE A 49 -5.12 -5.70 4.36
CA ILE A 49 -3.88 -5.09 4.89
C ILE A 49 -4.05 -4.70 6.36
N ILE A 50 -4.95 -3.79 6.67
CA ILE A 50 -5.16 -3.27 8.03
C ILE A 50 -5.45 -4.37 9.07
N PRO A 51 -6.21 -5.45 8.78
CA PRO A 51 -6.47 -6.49 9.77
C PRO A 51 -5.21 -7.14 10.34
N ASN A 52 -4.12 -7.20 9.58
CA ASN A 52 -2.84 -7.72 10.09
C ASN A 52 -2.23 -6.79 11.14
N LEU A 53 -2.40 -5.48 11.00
CA LEU A 53 -1.91 -4.47 11.94
C LEU A 53 -2.68 -4.47 13.27
N LEU A 54 -3.91 -5.02 13.30
CA LEU A 54 -4.72 -5.15 14.51
C LEU A 54 -4.30 -6.33 15.38
N THR A 55 -3.43 -7.20 14.89
CA THR A 55 -2.86 -8.30 15.66
C THR A 55 -1.86 -7.74 16.67
N ASP A 56 -1.94 -8.22 17.93
CA ASP A 56 -1.10 -7.76 19.03
C ASP A 56 0.38 -7.72 18.63
N LYS A 57 1.07 -6.64 18.96
CA LYS A 57 2.50 -6.40 18.68
C LYS A 57 2.94 -6.34 17.21
N ILE A 58 2.14 -6.76 16.22
CA ILE A 58 2.56 -6.72 14.82
C ILE A 58 2.92 -5.29 14.42
N ALA A 59 2.04 -4.31 14.61
CA ALA A 59 2.32 -2.93 14.24
C ALA A 59 3.53 -2.34 14.98
N SER A 60 3.72 -2.67 16.27
CA SER A 60 4.88 -2.19 17.03
C SER A 60 6.21 -2.80 16.56
N HIS A 61 6.24 -4.10 16.22
CA HIS A 61 7.42 -4.75 15.63
C HIS A 61 7.75 -4.16 14.26
N VAL A 62 6.74 -3.96 13.40
CA VAL A 62 6.94 -3.32 12.09
C VAL A 62 7.55 -1.93 12.23
N ARG A 63 7.02 -1.08 13.13
CA ARG A 63 7.58 0.27 13.36
C ARG A 63 8.99 0.24 13.93
N ALA A 64 9.29 -0.71 14.81
CA ALA A 64 10.61 -0.88 15.41
C ALA A 64 11.64 -1.50 14.46
N SER A 65 11.19 -2.22 13.45
CA SER A 65 12.06 -2.85 12.45
C SER A 65 12.85 -1.81 11.65
N LYS A 66 14.11 -2.14 11.36
CA LYS A 66 14.97 -1.37 10.45
C LYS A 66 14.67 -1.60 8.98
N ALA A 67 13.79 -2.57 8.67
CA ALA A 67 13.35 -2.88 7.32
C ALA A 67 12.72 -1.66 6.65
N ASN A 68 12.92 -1.51 5.34
CA ASN A 68 12.17 -0.57 4.54
C ASN A 68 10.70 -1.03 4.42
N LYS A 69 9.76 -0.19 4.79
CA LYS A 69 8.33 -0.49 4.81
C LYS A 69 7.68 0.10 3.56
N ILE A 70 7.32 -0.79 2.63
CA ILE A 70 6.79 -0.42 1.31
C ILE A 70 5.30 -0.75 1.25
N TYR A 71 4.46 0.26 1.02
CA TYR A 71 3.05 0.06 0.73
C TYR A 71 2.82 0.03 -0.79
N ILE A 72 2.20 -1.03 -1.29
CA ILE A 72 1.77 -1.15 -2.69
C ILE A 72 0.34 -0.61 -2.78
N ALA A 73 0.21 0.58 -3.38
CA ALA A 73 -1.05 1.28 -3.45
C ALA A 73 -2.03 0.63 -4.42
N ASN A 74 -3.31 0.65 -4.08
CA ASN A 74 -4.37 0.21 -4.98
C ASN A 74 -4.42 1.11 -6.22
N VAL A 75 -4.66 0.51 -7.38
CA VAL A 75 -4.82 1.25 -8.65
C VAL A 75 -6.18 1.95 -8.69
N MET A 76 -7.21 1.29 -8.15
CA MET A 76 -8.60 1.77 -8.15
C MET A 76 -9.12 1.82 -6.71
N THR A 77 -10.02 2.76 -6.44
CA THR A 77 -10.77 2.77 -5.19
C THR A 77 -11.72 1.58 -5.10
N GLN A 78 -12.11 1.20 -3.90
CA GLN A 78 -13.04 0.09 -3.66
C GLN A 78 -14.34 0.63 -3.09
N PRO A 79 -15.49 0.45 -3.78
CA PRO A 79 -16.78 0.92 -3.31
C PRO A 79 -17.11 0.41 -1.90
N GLY A 80 -17.50 1.32 -1.02
CA GLY A 80 -17.82 1.01 0.38
C GLY A 80 -16.63 0.75 1.29
N GLU A 81 -15.39 0.83 0.75
CA GLU A 81 -14.16 0.77 1.55
C GLU A 81 -13.35 2.06 1.43
N THR A 82 -12.91 2.38 0.22
CA THR A 82 -12.01 3.51 -0.07
C THR A 82 -12.62 4.47 -1.10
N THR A 83 -13.95 4.58 -1.17
CA THR A 83 -14.63 5.51 -2.07
C THR A 83 -14.13 6.93 -1.85
N GLY A 84 -13.62 7.57 -2.90
CA GLY A 84 -13.08 8.92 -2.85
C GLY A 84 -11.70 9.07 -2.21
N TYR A 85 -11.06 7.98 -1.79
CA TYR A 85 -9.71 8.03 -1.21
C TYR A 85 -8.67 8.40 -2.27
N THR A 86 -7.81 9.32 -1.89
CA THR A 86 -6.55 9.60 -2.59
C THR A 86 -5.44 8.67 -2.09
N LEU A 87 -4.26 8.76 -2.68
CA LEU A 87 -3.09 8.01 -2.22
C LEU A 87 -2.74 8.34 -0.76
N SER A 88 -2.80 9.62 -0.39
CA SER A 88 -2.55 10.04 0.99
C SER A 88 -3.60 9.51 1.97
N ASP A 89 -4.87 9.43 1.59
CA ASP A 89 -5.92 8.89 2.46
C ASP A 89 -5.68 7.40 2.77
N HIS A 90 -5.20 6.61 1.80
CA HIS A 90 -4.82 5.21 2.04
C HIS A 90 -3.69 5.10 3.07
N VAL A 91 -2.67 5.96 2.95
CA VAL A 91 -1.54 5.97 3.89
C VAL A 91 -1.96 6.47 5.26
N GLU A 92 -2.82 7.48 5.33
CA GLU A 92 -3.38 7.96 6.60
C GLU A 92 -4.18 6.88 7.33
N ALA A 93 -4.94 6.08 6.60
CA ALA A 93 -5.62 4.92 7.19
C ALA A 93 -4.63 3.87 7.75
N LEU A 94 -3.51 3.63 7.05
CA LEU A 94 -2.44 2.75 7.58
C LEU A 94 -1.81 3.33 8.84
N ILE A 95 -1.51 4.62 8.86
CA ILE A 95 -0.95 5.32 10.02
C ILE A 95 -1.95 5.31 11.19
N ALA A 96 -3.23 5.55 10.93
CA ALA A 96 -4.26 5.55 11.98
C ALA A 96 -4.36 4.20 12.70
N HIS A 97 -4.11 3.08 12.02
CA HIS A 97 -4.21 1.74 12.60
C HIS A 97 -2.86 1.17 13.03
N GLY A 98 -1.79 1.53 12.35
CA GLY A 98 -0.45 1.00 12.59
C GLY A 98 0.46 1.95 13.39
N GLY A 99 0.14 3.23 13.46
CA GLY A 99 0.93 4.29 14.07
C GLY A 99 1.93 4.94 13.11
N GLU A 100 2.47 6.09 13.51
CA GLU A 100 3.50 6.80 12.75
C GLU A 100 4.74 5.91 12.52
N GLY A 101 5.36 6.03 11.33
CA GLY A 101 6.51 5.20 10.94
C GLY A 101 6.14 3.79 10.47
N ILE A 102 4.85 3.51 10.24
CA ILE A 102 4.40 2.21 9.70
C ILE A 102 4.71 2.04 8.21
N VAL A 103 4.90 3.12 7.46
CA VAL A 103 5.22 3.15 6.03
C VAL A 103 6.32 4.17 5.77
N ASP A 104 7.35 3.78 5.03
CA ASP A 104 8.46 4.66 4.60
C ASP A 104 8.33 5.04 3.12
N THR A 105 7.80 4.12 2.31
CA THR A 105 7.73 4.25 0.86
C THR A 105 6.39 3.74 0.35
N VAL A 106 5.82 4.44 -0.62
CA VAL A 106 4.63 4.02 -1.35
C VAL A 106 5.01 3.70 -2.79
N LEU A 107 4.64 2.53 -3.28
CA LEU A 107 4.76 2.15 -4.69
C LEU A 107 3.37 2.28 -5.34
N ALA A 108 3.25 3.19 -6.30
CA ALA A 108 2.00 3.51 -6.97
C ALA A 108 2.08 3.28 -8.49
N ASN A 109 0.95 2.90 -9.09
CA ASN A 109 0.86 2.81 -10.56
C ASN A 109 0.66 4.20 -11.16
N ASP A 110 1.54 4.59 -12.09
CA ASP A 110 1.40 5.78 -12.93
C ASP A 110 1.18 5.43 -14.41
N GLY A 111 1.13 4.16 -14.73
CA GLY A 111 0.85 3.70 -16.08
C GLY A 111 -0.57 4.05 -16.53
N PRO A 112 -0.77 4.33 -17.84
CA PRO A 112 -2.08 4.70 -18.36
C PRO A 112 -3.10 3.59 -18.16
N LEU A 113 -4.29 3.97 -17.68
CA LEU A 113 -5.43 3.07 -17.54
C LEU A 113 -6.23 3.06 -18.86
N PRO A 114 -6.57 1.87 -19.41
CA PRO A 114 -7.43 1.81 -20.58
C PRO A 114 -8.81 2.44 -20.30
N ILE A 115 -9.28 3.32 -21.19
CA ILE A 115 -10.53 4.08 -21.01
C ILE A 115 -11.72 3.13 -20.73
N GLN A 116 -11.85 2.07 -21.51
CA GLN A 116 -12.92 1.09 -21.32
C GLN A 116 -12.92 0.44 -19.93
N MET A 117 -11.74 0.28 -19.34
CA MET A 117 -11.62 -0.22 -17.97
C MET A 117 -12.10 0.82 -16.96
N VAL A 118 -11.66 2.07 -17.10
CA VAL A 118 -12.10 3.15 -16.20
C VAL A 118 -13.62 3.26 -16.23
N GLU A 119 -14.24 3.25 -17.41
CA GLU A 119 -15.70 3.29 -17.59
C GLU A 119 -16.40 2.10 -16.88
N GLN A 120 -15.87 0.88 -17.03
CA GLN A 120 -16.43 -0.32 -16.38
C GLN A 120 -16.36 -0.22 -14.85
N TYR A 121 -15.25 0.27 -14.32
CA TYR A 121 -15.07 0.42 -12.87
C TYR A 121 -15.89 1.60 -12.31
N SER A 122 -15.97 2.72 -13.03
CA SER A 122 -16.80 3.86 -12.65
C SER A 122 -18.29 3.49 -12.59
N ALA A 123 -18.75 2.61 -13.48
CA ALA A 123 -20.13 2.11 -13.47
C ALA A 123 -20.52 1.37 -12.17
N VAL A 124 -19.52 0.86 -11.44
CA VAL A 124 -19.71 0.20 -10.12
C VAL A 124 -19.23 1.05 -8.96
N GLY A 125 -18.93 2.33 -9.19
CA GLY A 125 -18.52 3.30 -8.15
C GLY A 125 -17.04 3.19 -7.73
N SER A 126 -16.20 2.62 -8.59
CA SER A 126 -14.75 2.54 -8.39
C SER A 126 -14.04 3.53 -9.32
N GLU A 127 -13.16 4.35 -8.79
CA GLU A 127 -12.43 5.38 -9.51
C GLU A 127 -10.92 5.14 -9.41
N PRO A 128 -10.11 5.62 -10.39
CA PRO A 128 -8.67 5.61 -10.25
C PRO A 128 -8.22 6.36 -8.99
N VAL A 129 -7.27 5.79 -8.25
CA VAL A 129 -6.72 6.46 -7.07
C VAL A 129 -5.92 7.69 -7.50
N VAL A 130 -6.27 8.85 -6.97
CA VAL A 130 -5.58 10.11 -7.23
C VAL A 130 -4.24 10.11 -6.50
N LEU A 131 -3.14 10.34 -7.24
CA LEU A 131 -1.78 10.35 -6.71
C LEU A 131 -1.41 11.75 -6.18
N ASP A 132 -1.82 12.08 -4.97
CA ASP A 132 -1.52 13.34 -4.31
C ASP A 132 -0.18 13.30 -3.54
N THR A 133 0.89 12.98 -4.26
CA THR A 133 2.23 12.66 -3.76
C THR A 133 2.85 13.76 -2.89
N LYS A 134 2.53 15.04 -3.15
CA LYS A 134 3.02 16.18 -2.36
C LYS A 134 2.65 16.09 -0.88
N LYS A 135 1.46 15.54 -0.57
CA LYS A 135 1.03 15.36 0.82
C LYS A 135 1.87 14.30 1.53
N LEU A 136 2.25 13.23 0.83
CA LEU A 136 3.11 12.18 1.37
C LEU A 136 4.54 12.68 1.56
N GLN A 137 5.06 13.45 0.60
CA GLN A 137 6.38 14.07 0.69
C GLN A 137 6.47 15.00 1.92
N ALA A 138 5.42 15.79 2.20
CA ALA A 138 5.36 16.64 3.40
C ALA A 138 5.41 15.84 4.70
N LYS A 139 5.03 14.56 4.68
CA LYS A 139 5.13 13.61 5.82
C LYS A 139 6.46 12.83 5.84
N GLY A 140 7.38 13.10 4.92
CA GLY A 140 8.63 12.37 4.77
C GLY A 140 8.48 10.97 4.15
N ILE A 141 7.30 10.66 3.59
CA ILE A 141 7.03 9.37 2.94
C ILE A 141 7.36 9.47 1.45
N ARG A 142 8.22 8.58 1.00
CA ARG A 142 8.68 8.52 -0.40
C ARG A 142 7.62 7.90 -1.28
N THR A 143 7.39 8.46 -2.46
CA THR A 143 6.51 7.84 -3.45
C THR A 143 7.32 7.43 -4.67
N ILE A 144 7.25 6.15 -5.02
CA ILE A 144 7.84 5.58 -6.24
C ILE A 144 6.70 5.31 -7.20
N ARG A 145 6.81 5.80 -8.42
CA ARG A 145 5.80 5.65 -9.46
C ARG A 145 6.34 4.78 -10.59
N ALA A 146 5.57 3.77 -10.98
CA ALA A 146 5.94 2.86 -12.06
C ALA A 146 4.70 2.31 -12.77
N THR A 147 4.88 1.82 -13.99
CA THR A 147 3.82 1.11 -14.71
C THR A 147 3.68 -0.31 -14.16
N LEU A 148 2.72 -0.50 -13.27
CA LEU A 148 2.52 -1.74 -12.51
C LEU A 148 1.41 -2.64 -13.05
N ILE A 149 0.62 -2.15 -14.01
CA ILE A 149 -0.51 -2.89 -14.59
C ILE A 149 -0.19 -3.47 -15.95
N SER A 150 -0.93 -4.52 -16.33
CA SER A 150 -0.90 -5.08 -17.69
C SER A 150 -2.05 -4.50 -18.52
N PRO A 151 -1.80 -4.10 -19.78
CA PRO A 151 -2.88 -3.72 -20.70
C PRO A 151 -3.87 -4.86 -20.95
N LYS A 152 -3.45 -6.12 -20.76
CA LYS A 152 -4.28 -7.32 -21.00
C LYS A 152 -5.20 -7.68 -19.83
N LYS A 153 -4.85 -7.26 -18.60
CA LYS A 153 -5.62 -7.51 -17.37
C LYS A 153 -5.67 -6.20 -16.56
N PRO A 154 -6.53 -5.29 -16.96
CA PRO A 154 -6.62 -3.99 -16.33
C PRO A 154 -7.14 -4.07 -14.90
N ALA A 155 -6.78 -3.07 -14.08
CA ALA A 155 -7.10 -2.90 -12.65
C ALA A 155 -6.49 -3.92 -11.67
N VAL A 156 -5.66 -4.84 -12.16
CA VAL A 156 -4.87 -5.74 -11.32
C VAL A 156 -3.40 -5.48 -11.60
N HIS A 157 -2.60 -5.47 -10.55
CA HIS A 157 -1.14 -5.41 -10.72
C HIS A 157 -0.67 -6.59 -11.56
N ASP A 158 0.22 -6.31 -12.52
CA ASP A 158 0.93 -7.33 -13.27
C ASP A 158 2.00 -7.95 -12.36
N PRO A 159 1.94 -9.26 -12.04
CA PRO A 159 2.87 -9.85 -11.07
C PRO A 159 4.33 -9.76 -11.48
N GLU A 160 4.63 -9.89 -12.79
CA GLU A 160 6.00 -9.84 -13.29
C GLU A 160 6.56 -8.43 -13.20
N ARG A 161 5.77 -7.42 -13.61
CA ARG A 161 6.15 -6.01 -13.52
C ARG A 161 6.32 -5.57 -12.08
N LEU A 162 5.34 -5.89 -11.24
CA LEU A 162 5.38 -5.55 -9.82
C LEU A 162 6.58 -6.20 -9.14
N GLY A 163 6.80 -7.49 -9.35
CA GLY A 163 7.95 -8.22 -8.78
C GLY A 163 9.28 -7.63 -9.24
N LYS A 164 9.42 -7.29 -10.54
CA LYS A 164 10.63 -6.64 -11.06
C LYS A 164 10.88 -5.30 -10.37
N VAL A 165 9.87 -4.42 -10.31
CA VAL A 165 10.03 -3.09 -9.69
C VAL A 165 10.37 -3.22 -8.21
N ILE A 166 9.75 -4.13 -7.47
CA ILE A 166 10.08 -4.38 -6.06
C ILE A 166 11.54 -4.81 -5.93
N MET A 167 12.02 -5.74 -6.75
CA MET A 167 13.40 -6.20 -6.69
C MET A 167 14.40 -5.10 -7.07
N ASP A 168 14.08 -4.27 -8.08
CA ASP A 168 14.90 -3.11 -8.45
C ASP A 168 15.01 -2.13 -7.26
N ILE A 169 13.89 -1.85 -6.56
CA ILE A 169 13.87 -1.00 -5.36
C ILE A 169 14.72 -1.61 -4.23
N VAL A 170 14.56 -2.91 -3.95
CA VAL A 170 15.31 -3.60 -2.90
C VAL A 170 16.80 -3.57 -3.18
N HIS A 171 17.22 -3.87 -4.41
CA HIS A 171 18.61 -3.82 -4.80
C HIS A 171 19.21 -2.40 -4.68
N ALA A 172 18.46 -1.39 -5.11
CA ALA A 172 18.91 0.00 -5.00
C ALA A 172 19.01 0.49 -3.54
N MET A 173 18.19 -0.05 -2.63
CA MET A 173 18.27 0.24 -1.20
C MET A 173 19.43 -0.46 -0.49
N GLN A 174 19.86 -1.62 -0.98
CA GLN A 174 20.95 -2.41 -0.41
C GLN A 174 22.34 -2.03 -0.96
N SER A 175 22.38 -1.41 -2.15
CA SER A 175 23.63 -1.02 -2.79
C SER A 175 23.90 0.48 -2.60
N ASP A 176 25.02 0.82 -1.95
CA ASP A 176 25.53 2.21 -1.89
C ASP A 176 25.90 2.77 -3.27
N THR A 177 25.89 1.94 -4.32
CA THR A 177 26.46 2.25 -5.62
C THR A 177 25.45 2.58 -6.74
N GLU A 178 24.13 2.38 -6.52
CA GLU A 178 23.13 2.63 -7.57
C GLU A 178 21.97 3.55 -7.14
N PRO A 179 22.21 4.81 -6.76
CA PRO A 179 21.14 5.77 -6.54
C PRO A 179 20.31 6.02 -7.81
N HIS A 180 20.87 5.79 -9.01
CA HIS A 180 20.24 6.07 -10.30
C HIS A 180 18.96 5.29 -10.58
N ILE A 181 18.81 4.07 -10.06
CA ILE A 181 17.57 3.28 -10.25
C ILE A 181 16.42 3.92 -9.47
N LEU A 182 16.66 4.32 -8.24
CA LEU A 182 15.64 5.06 -7.44
C LEU A 182 15.37 6.43 -8.05
N GLU A 183 16.40 7.17 -8.51
CA GLU A 183 16.24 8.44 -9.21
C GLU A 183 15.41 8.29 -10.47
N TYR A 184 15.58 7.22 -11.26
CA TYR A 184 14.76 6.97 -12.44
C TYR A 184 13.26 6.89 -12.12
N TYR A 185 12.89 6.27 -11.01
CA TYR A 185 11.49 6.18 -10.57
C TYR A 185 11.00 7.45 -9.86
N LEU A 186 11.90 8.25 -9.27
CA LEU A 186 11.59 9.49 -8.57
C LEU A 186 11.50 10.71 -9.49
N GLN A 187 12.34 10.77 -10.56
CA GLN A 187 12.40 11.90 -11.50
C GLN A 187 11.17 12.06 -12.40
N ARG A 188 10.20 11.13 -12.32
CA ARG A 188 8.92 11.25 -13.04
C ARG A 188 7.95 12.27 -12.42
N ASP A 189 8.34 12.94 -11.35
CA ASP A 189 7.49 13.92 -10.65
C ASP A 189 7.48 15.33 -11.27
N ASP A 190 8.34 15.64 -12.25
CA ASP A 190 8.58 17.02 -12.74
C ASP A 190 7.97 17.34 -14.12
N HIS A 191 6.94 16.59 -14.60
CA HIS A 191 6.27 16.92 -15.87
C HIS A 191 4.75 16.90 -15.76
#